data_d17771e0556cf2510106fddd6a5da002
#
_entry.id   d17771e0556cf2510106fddd6a5da002
#
_cell.length_a   1.000
_cell.length_b   1.000
_cell.length_c   1.000
_cell.angle_alpha   90.00
_cell.angle_beta   90.00
_cell.angle_gamma   90.00
#
_symmetry.space_group_name_H-M   'P 1'
#
loop_
_entity.id
_entity.type
_entity.pdbx_description
1 polymer ?
#
loop_
_entity_poly.entity_id
_entity_poly.type
_entity_poly.pdbx_seq_one_letter_code
_entity_poly.pdbx_strand_id
1 'polypeptide(L)'
;LKLLLSKKLHQIPIVDDSGKVIGIQKIDDLIKVSNKTNKVVLMVGGLGKRLGQLTKNTPKPMLKVGNKSILQNIVESFAFHGYTNIVMCLNYKSQVIQDFFGDGSEFGVTIEYIVENQRMGTAGALSLLKDKPTEPFFVMNGDLLTNVNFESIHEVYSSGDVKALMCVREYDFQVPYGVINIENTKILSIEEKPSYNFFVNAGIYMLSPEVLQYIPKNQFYDMTTLFEKLISIKKNVISFPLQGYWLDIGRSEEYKKANEEYGEVF
;
A
#
# COMPACT_ATOMS: atom_id res chain seq x y z
N LEU A 1 -20.04 -0.83 -15.92
CA LEU A 1 -18.91 -0.30 -15.20
C LEU A 1 -17.59 -0.54 -15.95
N LYS A 2 -17.20 -1.79 -16.30
CA LYS A 2 -15.97 -2.08 -17.07
C LYS A 2 -15.85 -1.23 -18.35
N LEU A 3 -16.94 -1.02 -19.09
CA LEU A 3 -16.95 -0.20 -20.30
C LEU A 3 -16.66 1.28 -20.00
N LEU A 4 -17.27 1.83 -18.94
CA LEU A 4 -17.04 3.20 -18.49
C LEU A 4 -15.59 3.41 -18.11
N LEU A 5 -15.04 2.54 -17.27
CA LEU A 5 -13.66 2.60 -16.81
C LEU A 5 -12.65 2.46 -17.97
N SER A 6 -12.84 1.46 -18.85
CA SER A 6 -11.92 1.21 -19.97
C SER A 6 -11.92 2.32 -21.03
N LYS A 7 -13.04 3.03 -21.16
CA LYS A 7 -13.19 4.15 -22.12
C LYS A 7 -13.02 5.52 -21.47
N LYS A 8 -12.69 5.59 -20.17
CA LYS A 8 -12.60 6.84 -19.39
C LYS A 8 -13.86 7.70 -19.52
N LEU A 9 -15.03 7.09 -19.57
CA LEU A 9 -16.31 7.78 -19.69
C LEU A 9 -16.87 8.05 -18.29
N HIS A 10 -17.27 9.29 -18.03
CA HIS A 10 -17.87 9.68 -16.74
C HIS A 10 -19.38 9.44 -16.70
N GLN A 11 -20.03 9.25 -17.87
CA GLN A 11 -21.47 9.03 -17.98
C GLN A 11 -21.81 8.29 -19.29
N ILE A 12 -22.90 7.55 -19.29
CA ILE A 12 -23.47 6.89 -20.47
C ILE A 12 -24.97 7.19 -20.55
N PRO A 13 -25.53 7.39 -21.76
CA PRO A 13 -26.95 7.47 -21.93
C PRO A 13 -27.60 6.10 -21.73
N ILE A 14 -28.75 6.09 -21.08
CA ILE A 14 -29.67 4.94 -21.04
C ILE A 14 -30.68 5.16 -22.18
N VAL A 15 -30.85 4.15 -23.04
CA VAL A 15 -31.79 4.22 -24.16
C VAL A 15 -32.86 3.14 -23.98
N ASP A 16 -34.08 3.40 -24.46
CA ASP A 16 -35.14 2.42 -24.58
C ASP A 16 -34.94 1.54 -25.83
N ASP A 17 -35.83 0.57 -26.02
CA ASP A 17 -35.79 -0.37 -27.16
C ASP A 17 -35.89 0.31 -28.54
N SER A 18 -36.36 1.56 -28.58
CA SER A 18 -36.43 2.39 -29.79
C SER A 18 -35.14 3.21 -30.03
N GLY A 19 -34.16 3.17 -29.11
CA GLY A 19 -32.93 3.95 -29.16
C GLY A 19 -33.07 5.38 -28.64
N LYS A 20 -34.24 5.75 -28.08
CA LYS A 20 -34.46 7.08 -27.48
C LYS A 20 -33.82 7.14 -26.10
N VAL A 21 -33.08 8.24 -25.82
CA VAL A 21 -32.46 8.48 -24.52
C VAL A 21 -33.54 8.72 -23.46
N ILE A 22 -33.57 7.85 -22.44
CA ILE A 22 -34.51 7.91 -21.32
C ILE A 22 -33.83 8.30 -20.00
N GLY A 23 -32.49 8.39 -19.98
CA GLY A 23 -31.73 8.77 -18.80
C GLY A 23 -30.24 8.84 -19.05
N ILE A 24 -29.51 9.26 -18.04
CA ILE A 24 -28.05 9.27 -18.01
C ILE A 24 -27.58 8.54 -16.76
N GLN A 25 -26.74 7.53 -16.94
CA GLN A 25 -26.07 6.84 -15.83
C GLN A 25 -24.69 7.47 -15.64
N LYS A 26 -24.44 8.07 -14.48
CA LYS A 26 -23.11 8.55 -14.11
C LYS A 26 -22.29 7.42 -13.52
N ILE A 27 -20.97 7.49 -13.70
CA ILE A 27 -20.06 6.52 -13.10
C ILE A 27 -20.17 6.54 -11.58
N ASP A 28 -20.31 7.72 -10.98
CA ASP A 28 -20.44 7.91 -9.52
C ASP A 28 -21.70 7.24 -8.94
N ASP A 29 -22.79 7.13 -9.75
CA ASP A 29 -24.01 6.43 -9.34
C ASP A 29 -23.87 4.90 -9.40
N LEU A 30 -22.99 4.42 -10.29
CA LEU A 30 -22.67 2.99 -10.42
C LEU A 30 -21.62 2.53 -9.40
N ILE A 31 -20.74 3.47 -9.00
CA ILE A 31 -19.80 3.31 -7.92
C ILE A 31 -20.47 3.83 -6.64
N LYS A 32 -21.58 3.24 -6.23
CA LYS A 32 -21.97 3.32 -4.82
C LYS A 32 -21.02 2.43 -4.03
N VAL A 33 -19.79 2.88 -3.88
CA VAL A 33 -18.86 2.30 -2.92
C VAL A 33 -19.48 2.58 -1.56
N SER A 34 -20.01 1.57 -0.91
CA SER A 34 -20.47 1.73 0.47
C SER A 34 -19.25 2.13 1.29
N ASN A 35 -19.30 3.32 1.90
CA ASN A 35 -18.23 3.77 2.78
C ASN A 35 -17.96 2.68 3.83
N LYS A 36 -16.74 2.20 3.85
CA LYS A 36 -16.29 1.18 4.77
C LYS A 36 -15.81 1.85 6.06
N THR A 37 -16.17 1.28 7.19
CA THR A 37 -15.81 1.78 8.52
C THR A 37 -14.36 1.46 8.89
N ASN A 38 -13.74 0.54 8.14
CA ASN A 38 -12.36 0.10 8.35
C ASN A 38 -11.37 1.27 8.21
N LYS A 39 -10.52 1.45 9.22
CA LYS A 39 -9.44 2.44 9.18
C LYS A 39 -8.32 2.02 8.23
N VAL A 40 -7.66 3.01 7.64
CA VAL A 40 -6.41 2.85 6.88
C VAL A 40 -5.32 3.63 7.61
N VAL A 41 -4.23 2.97 7.97
CA VAL A 41 -3.08 3.62 8.61
C VAL A 41 -1.93 3.66 7.61
N LEU A 42 -1.53 4.87 7.21
CA LEU A 42 -0.44 5.10 6.27
C LEU A 42 0.85 5.45 7.03
N MET A 43 1.90 4.65 6.83
CA MET A 43 3.22 4.87 7.40
C MET A 43 4.02 5.82 6.51
N VAL A 44 4.06 7.09 6.90
CA VAL A 44 4.56 8.20 6.07
C VAL A 44 5.79 8.89 6.70
N GLY A 45 6.34 8.31 7.76
CA GLY A 45 7.45 8.89 8.54
C GLY A 45 8.87 8.70 7.96
N GLY A 46 9.01 8.10 6.77
CA GLY A 46 10.30 7.79 6.17
C GLY A 46 11.13 9.01 5.76
N LEU A 47 12.45 8.99 6.05
CA LEU A 47 13.37 10.11 5.75
C LEU A 47 13.73 10.25 4.26
N GLY A 48 13.51 9.24 3.44
CA GLY A 48 13.82 9.25 2.01
C GLY A 48 15.30 9.42 1.63
N LYS A 49 16.25 9.19 2.56
CA LYS A 49 17.70 9.49 2.35
C LYS A 49 18.30 8.90 1.07
N ARG A 50 17.84 7.72 0.65
CA ARG A 50 18.36 7.03 -0.56
C ARG A 50 18.03 7.73 -1.87
N LEU A 51 17.05 8.65 -1.87
CA LEU A 51 16.66 9.48 -3.02
C LEU A 51 17.46 10.80 -3.12
N GLY A 52 18.36 11.06 -2.18
CA GLY A 52 19.32 12.16 -2.22
C GLY A 52 18.66 13.52 -2.39
N GLN A 53 18.99 14.22 -3.48
CA GLN A 53 18.53 15.59 -3.73
C GLN A 53 17.01 15.71 -3.90
N LEU A 54 16.33 14.67 -4.38
CA LEU A 54 14.88 14.67 -4.60
C LEU A 54 14.10 14.88 -3.29
N THR A 55 14.64 14.37 -2.19
CA THR A 55 13.98 14.45 -0.86
C THR A 55 14.54 15.54 0.05
N LYS A 56 15.47 16.37 -0.45
CA LYS A 56 16.05 17.46 0.33
C LYS A 56 14.99 18.47 0.80
N ASN A 57 14.06 18.83 -0.08
CA ASN A 57 13.02 19.83 0.21
C ASN A 57 11.61 19.24 0.25
N THR A 58 11.38 18.09 -0.37
CA THR A 58 10.09 17.40 -0.48
C THR A 58 10.16 16.06 0.22
N PRO A 59 9.26 15.73 1.17
CA PRO A 59 9.23 14.40 1.75
C PRO A 59 8.93 13.35 0.68
N LYS A 60 9.56 12.17 0.78
CA LYS A 60 9.45 11.09 -0.21
C LYS A 60 8.03 10.80 -0.69
N PRO A 61 7.01 10.67 0.20
CA PRO A 61 5.63 10.43 -0.22
C PRO A 61 5.01 11.55 -1.07
N MET A 62 5.56 12.76 -1.00
CA MET A 62 5.11 13.92 -1.77
C MET A 62 5.84 14.11 -3.10
N LEU A 63 6.78 13.24 -3.44
CA LEU A 63 7.37 13.23 -4.77
C LEU A 63 6.30 12.91 -5.81
N LYS A 64 6.29 13.67 -6.90
CA LYS A 64 5.32 13.49 -7.99
C LYS A 64 5.74 12.34 -8.88
N VAL A 65 4.78 11.46 -9.19
CA VAL A 65 4.87 10.48 -10.26
C VAL A 65 3.74 10.79 -11.23
N GLY A 66 4.09 11.11 -12.47
CA GLY A 66 3.13 11.76 -13.36
C GLY A 66 2.70 13.11 -12.82
N ASN A 67 1.40 13.33 -12.70
CA ASN A 67 0.80 14.60 -12.24
C ASN A 67 0.44 14.62 -10.75
N LYS A 68 0.52 13.48 -10.02
CA LYS A 68 0.13 13.34 -8.62
C LYS A 68 1.32 12.92 -7.74
N SER A 69 1.25 13.24 -6.44
CA SER A 69 2.22 12.71 -5.49
C SER A 69 1.98 11.20 -5.25
N ILE A 70 3.02 10.48 -4.82
CA ILE A 70 2.91 9.05 -4.46
C ILE A 70 1.78 8.88 -3.43
N LEU A 71 1.79 9.67 -2.36
CA LEU A 71 0.79 9.60 -1.30
C LEU A 71 -0.62 9.95 -1.78
N GLN A 72 -0.76 10.89 -2.72
CA GLN A 72 -2.04 11.23 -3.31
C GLN A 72 -2.64 10.05 -4.08
N ASN A 73 -1.82 9.31 -4.86
CA ASN A 73 -2.27 8.11 -5.54
C ASN A 73 -2.78 7.05 -4.54
N ILE A 74 -2.10 6.89 -3.40
CA ILE A 74 -2.52 5.95 -2.35
C ILE A 74 -3.87 6.37 -1.74
N VAL A 75 -4.01 7.64 -1.34
CA VAL A 75 -5.23 8.18 -0.72
C VAL A 75 -6.43 8.03 -1.66
N GLU A 76 -6.28 8.46 -2.92
CA GLU A 76 -7.33 8.36 -3.92
C GLU A 76 -7.70 6.91 -4.24
N SER A 77 -6.72 5.99 -4.24
CA SER A 77 -6.99 4.56 -4.44
C SER A 77 -7.80 3.97 -3.29
N PHE A 78 -7.50 4.30 -2.04
CA PHE A 78 -8.31 3.87 -0.91
C PHE A 78 -9.73 4.48 -0.95
N ALA A 79 -9.84 5.78 -1.23
CA ALA A 79 -11.12 6.46 -1.40
C ALA A 79 -11.98 5.80 -2.50
N PHE A 80 -11.36 5.46 -3.63
CA PHE A 80 -12.02 4.76 -4.74
C PHE A 80 -12.60 3.40 -4.32
N HIS A 81 -11.96 2.68 -3.39
CA HIS A 81 -12.46 1.41 -2.82
C HIS A 81 -13.34 1.61 -1.59
N GLY A 82 -13.71 2.85 -1.23
CA GLY A 82 -14.62 3.17 -0.11
C GLY A 82 -13.96 3.22 1.26
N TYR A 83 -12.66 3.15 1.35
CA TYR A 83 -11.93 3.31 2.61
C TYR A 83 -11.64 4.80 2.84
N THR A 84 -12.52 5.47 3.57
CA THR A 84 -12.48 6.93 3.74
C THR A 84 -11.90 7.40 5.07
N ASN A 85 -11.66 6.49 6.03
CA ASN A 85 -11.09 6.81 7.34
C ASN A 85 -9.58 6.58 7.35
N ILE A 86 -8.79 7.62 7.13
CA ILE A 86 -7.34 7.52 6.99
C ILE A 86 -6.63 8.11 8.21
N VAL A 87 -5.62 7.42 8.71
CA VAL A 87 -4.68 7.91 9.71
C VAL A 87 -3.29 7.96 9.07
N MET A 88 -2.64 9.11 9.08
CA MET A 88 -1.28 9.26 8.58
C MET A 88 -0.29 9.37 9.74
N CYS A 89 0.62 8.40 9.86
CA CYS A 89 1.73 8.43 10.81
C CYS A 89 2.91 9.17 10.17
N LEU A 90 3.19 10.36 10.67
CA LEU A 90 4.15 11.32 10.11
C LEU A 90 5.37 11.48 11.01
N ASN A 91 6.52 11.77 10.42
CA ASN A 91 7.73 12.18 11.14
C ASN A 91 8.38 13.34 10.39
N TYR A 92 9.24 13.05 9.42
CA TYR A 92 10.02 14.04 8.69
C TYR A 92 9.14 14.93 7.81
N LYS A 93 9.29 16.27 7.96
CA LYS A 93 8.54 17.27 7.18
C LYS A 93 7.02 17.07 7.19
N SER A 94 6.49 16.70 8.36
CA SER A 94 5.06 16.44 8.56
C SER A 94 4.16 17.60 8.11
N GLN A 95 4.60 18.86 8.28
CA GLN A 95 3.82 20.04 7.93
C GLN A 95 3.49 20.09 6.42
N VAL A 96 4.45 19.73 5.54
CA VAL A 96 4.23 19.72 4.08
C VAL A 96 3.09 18.77 3.69
N ILE A 97 2.97 17.64 4.37
CA ILE A 97 1.91 16.66 4.12
C ILE A 97 0.59 17.18 4.66
N GLN A 98 0.58 17.72 5.89
CA GLN A 98 -0.62 18.29 6.51
C GLN A 98 -1.17 19.48 5.72
N ASP A 99 -0.31 20.38 5.24
CA ASP A 99 -0.72 21.54 4.42
C ASP A 99 -1.32 21.11 3.09
N PHE A 100 -0.86 20.00 2.51
CA PHE A 100 -1.37 19.50 1.22
C PHE A 100 -2.71 18.77 1.35
N PHE A 101 -2.87 17.93 2.36
CA PHE A 101 -4.06 17.09 2.48
C PHE A 101 -5.15 17.70 3.36
N GLY A 102 -4.83 18.66 4.23
CA GLY A 102 -5.79 19.27 5.14
C GLY A 102 -6.48 18.22 6.02
N ASP A 103 -7.80 18.28 6.09
CA ASP A 103 -8.64 17.28 6.76
C ASP A 103 -9.03 16.09 5.85
N GLY A 104 -8.61 16.10 4.59
CA GLY A 104 -8.88 15.06 3.60
C GLY A 104 -10.15 15.26 2.78
N SER A 105 -10.99 16.26 3.09
CA SER A 105 -12.29 16.46 2.45
C SER A 105 -12.19 16.67 0.93
N GLU A 106 -11.16 17.35 0.44
CA GLU A 106 -10.90 17.55 -1.00
C GLU A 106 -10.61 16.22 -1.74
N PHE A 107 -10.20 15.19 -1.01
CA PHE A 107 -9.91 13.84 -1.53
C PHE A 107 -11.03 12.85 -1.26
N GLY A 108 -12.17 13.28 -0.70
CA GLY A 108 -13.29 12.42 -0.34
C GLY A 108 -13.02 11.50 0.85
N VAL A 109 -12.08 11.84 1.70
CA VAL A 109 -11.68 11.09 2.90
C VAL A 109 -11.66 11.97 4.14
N THR A 110 -11.56 11.35 5.32
CA THR A 110 -11.24 12.04 6.57
C THR A 110 -9.83 11.61 7.00
N ILE A 111 -8.97 12.57 7.31
CA ILE A 111 -7.58 12.30 7.67
C ILE A 111 -7.30 12.72 9.11
N GLU A 112 -6.82 11.77 9.91
CA GLU A 112 -6.23 12.02 11.22
C GLU A 112 -4.69 11.94 11.09
N TYR A 113 -3.98 12.82 11.81
CA TYR A 113 -2.53 12.86 11.80
C TYR A 113 -1.95 12.44 13.15
N ILE A 114 -0.95 11.57 13.10
CA ILE A 114 -0.10 11.21 14.24
C ILE A 114 1.32 11.62 13.91
N VAL A 115 1.87 12.57 14.67
CA VAL A 115 3.26 13.01 14.50
C VAL A 115 4.13 12.25 15.48
N GLU A 116 5.06 11.46 14.94
CA GLU A 116 6.00 10.67 15.73
C GLU A 116 7.11 11.59 16.30
N ASN A 117 7.33 11.55 17.59
CA ASN A 117 8.42 12.29 18.26
C ASN A 117 9.80 11.62 18.08
N GLN A 118 9.82 10.35 17.71
CA GLN A 118 10.99 9.54 17.43
C GLN A 118 10.66 8.52 16.35
N ARG A 119 11.68 7.89 15.78
CA ARG A 119 11.43 6.83 14.77
C ARG A 119 10.79 5.63 15.44
N MET A 120 9.61 5.28 14.97
CA MET A 120 8.79 4.20 15.54
C MET A 120 8.86 2.90 14.72
N GLY A 121 9.49 2.89 13.54
CA GLY A 121 9.46 1.75 12.61
C GLY A 121 8.12 1.64 11.88
N THR A 122 7.90 0.53 11.20
CA THR A 122 6.73 0.32 10.34
C THR A 122 5.48 -0.17 11.09
N ALA A 123 5.60 -0.51 12.37
CA ALA A 123 4.48 -0.93 13.22
C ALA A 123 4.37 -0.16 14.53
N GLY A 124 5.47 0.37 15.07
CA GLY A 124 5.49 1.02 16.38
C GLY A 124 4.55 2.24 16.47
N ALA A 125 4.40 3.00 15.38
CA ALA A 125 3.46 4.12 15.30
C ALA A 125 2.00 3.72 15.55
N LEU A 126 1.61 2.47 15.31
CA LEU A 126 0.28 1.94 15.66
C LEU A 126 -0.02 2.00 17.16
N SER A 127 1.02 2.02 18.01
CA SER A 127 0.86 2.19 19.46
C SER A 127 0.39 3.59 19.88
N LEU A 128 0.48 4.56 18.96
CA LEU A 128 0.10 5.97 19.17
C LEU A 128 -1.35 6.25 18.74
N LEU A 129 -2.06 5.28 18.14
CA LEU A 129 -3.45 5.43 17.74
C LEU A 129 -4.30 5.80 18.96
N LYS A 130 -4.95 6.99 18.92
CA LYS A 130 -5.84 7.47 19.97
C LYS A 130 -7.11 6.64 19.99
N ASP A 131 -7.78 6.58 18.83
CA ASP A 131 -8.97 5.78 18.62
C ASP A 131 -8.57 4.46 17.95
N LYS A 132 -8.43 3.42 18.74
CA LYS A 132 -8.06 2.09 18.23
C LYS A 132 -9.15 1.58 17.30
N PRO A 133 -8.77 0.96 16.17
CA PRO A 133 -9.73 0.27 15.31
C PRO A 133 -10.53 -0.77 16.10
N THR A 134 -11.82 -0.84 15.83
CA THR A 134 -12.71 -1.89 16.36
C THR A 134 -12.95 -3.01 15.35
N GLU A 135 -12.60 -2.77 14.09
CA GLU A 135 -12.69 -3.69 12.97
C GLU A 135 -11.31 -3.89 12.33
N PRO A 136 -11.13 -4.93 11.51
CA PRO A 136 -9.90 -5.12 10.75
C PRO A 136 -9.54 -3.86 9.97
N PHE A 137 -8.26 -3.52 9.92
CA PHE A 137 -7.79 -2.27 9.34
C PHE A 137 -6.56 -2.48 8.47
N PHE A 138 -6.42 -1.61 7.48
CA PHE A 138 -5.24 -1.60 6.62
C PHE A 138 -4.08 -0.86 7.27
N VAL A 139 -2.87 -1.36 7.01
CA VAL A 139 -1.62 -0.62 7.23
C VAL A 139 -0.83 -0.67 5.93
N MET A 140 -0.34 0.48 5.48
CA MET A 140 0.40 0.55 4.22
C MET A 140 1.54 1.55 4.31
N ASN A 141 2.67 1.20 3.69
CA ASN A 141 3.80 2.11 3.53
C ASN A 141 3.43 3.24 2.55
N GLY A 142 3.78 4.48 2.89
CA GLY A 142 3.43 5.68 2.12
C GLY A 142 4.34 5.96 0.91
N ASP A 143 5.15 5.01 0.48
CA ASP A 143 6.13 5.15 -0.59
C ASP A 143 5.93 4.12 -1.73
N LEU A 144 4.76 3.50 -1.75
CA LEU A 144 4.38 2.49 -2.74
C LEU A 144 3.54 3.10 -3.87
N LEU A 145 3.80 2.66 -5.08
CA LEU A 145 2.94 2.91 -6.23
C LEU A 145 2.33 1.59 -6.68
N THR A 146 0.98 1.49 -6.65
CA THR A 146 0.28 0.24 -6.93
C THR A 146 -1.14 0.48 -7.40
N ASN A 147 -1.65 -0.41 -8.23
CA ASN A 147 -3.05 -0.48 -8.67
C ASN A 147 -3.79 -1.69 -8.05
N VAL A 148 -3.36 -2.12 -6.86
CA VAL A 148 -3.95 -3.26 -6.16
C VAL A 148 -5.42 -3.02 -5.84
N ASN A 149 -6.21 -4.08 -5.93
CA ASN A 149 -7.60 -4.07 -5.48
C ASN A 149 -7.66 -4.36 -3.97
N PHE A 150 -7.89 -3.31 -3.16
CA PHE A 150 -8.01 -3.43 -1.71
C PHE A 150 -9.25 -4.24 -1.28
N GLU A 151 -10.27 -4.30 -2.11
CA GLU A 151 -11.46 -5.11 -1.85
C GLU A 151 -11.14 -6.60 -1.85
N SER A 152 -10.36 -7.07 -2.83
CA SER A 152 -9.91 -8.48 -2.89
C SER A 152 -9.06 -8.87 -1.69
N ILE A 153 -8.22 -7.96 -1.16
CA ILE A 153 -7.47 -8.20 0.08
C ILE A 153 -8.43 -8.38 1.26
N HIS A 154 -9.42 -7.49 1.37
CA HIS A 154 -10.42 -7.54 2.44
C HIS A 154 -11.27 -8.82 2.38
N GLU A 155 -11.69 -9.24 1.19
CA GLU A 155 -12.45 -10.48 0.98
C GLU A 155 -11.65 -11.70 1.45
N VAL A 156 -10.38 -11.81 1.04
CA VAL A 156 -9.50 -12.91 1.48
C VAL A 156 -9.26 -12.87 2.98
N TYR A 157 -9.03 -11.70 3.54
CA TYR A 157 -8.90 -11.55 4.99
C TYR A 157 -10.16 -12.03 5.73
N SER A 158 -11.33 -11.69 5.21
CA SER A 158 -12.63 -11.98 5.83
C SER A 158 -13.12 -13.43 5.62
N SER A 159 -12.46 -14.20 4.76
CA SER A 159 -12.85 -15.58 4.47
C SER A 159 -12.56 -16.59 5.60
N GLY A 160 -11.86 -16.17 6.67
CA GLY A 160 -11.50 -17.02 7.79
C GLY A 160 -11.17 -16.24 9.06
N ASP A 161 -10.80 -16.94 10.14
CA ASP A 161 -10.36 -16.31 11.39
C ASP A 161 -8.89 -15.83 11.28
N VAL A 162 -8.66 -14.88 10.36
CA VAL A 162 -7.34 -14.31 10.10
C VAL A 162 -7.02 -13.20 11.09
N LYS A 163 -5.81 -13.20 11.67
CA LYS A 163 -5.36 -12.16 12.61
C LYS A 163 -4.47 -11.12 11.93
N ALA A 164 -3.71 -11.54 10.95
CA ALA A 164 -2.89 -10.65 10.13
C ALA A 164 -2.73 -11.21 8.71
N LEU A 165 -2.83 -10.35 7.72
CA LEU A 165 -2.55 -10.63 6.33
C LEU A 165 -1.42 -9.72 5.87
N MET A 166 -0.42 -10.29 5.20
CA MET A 166 0.67 -9.57 4.55
C MET A 166 0.55 -9.75 3.04
N CYS A 167 0.45 -8.64 2.32
CA CYS A 167 0.61 -8.69 0.88
C CYS A 167 2.08 -8.99 0.54
N VAL A 168 2.27 -9.88 -0.41
CA VAL A 168 3.58 -10.30 -0.88
C VAL A 168 3.68 -10.13 -2.39
N ARG A 169 4.88 -9.83 -2.88
CA ARG A 169 5.17 -9.75 -4.31
C ARG A 169 6.17 -10.83 -4.68
N GLU A 170 5.92 -11.53 -5.76
CA GLU A 170 6.93 -12.40 -6.35
C GLU A 170 8.08 -11.57 -6.91
N TYR A 171 9.30 -11.96 -6.57
CA TYR A 171 10.53 -11.28 -6.94
C TYR A 171 11.51 -12.29 -7.51
N ASP A 172 11.88 -12.10 -8.77
CA ASP A 172 12.84 -12.92 -9.47
C ASP A 172 14.22 -12.29 -9.36
N PHE A 173 15.19 -13.10 -8.92
CA PHE A 173 16.59 -12.71 -8.86
C PHE A 173 17.43 -13.66 -9.70
N GLN A 174 17.97 -13.17 -10.80
CA GLN A 174 18.90 -13.92 -11.63
C GLN A 174 20.35 -13.62 -11.21
N VAL A 175 21.09 -14.67 -10.87
CA VAL A 175 22.54 -14.55 -10.69
C VAL A 175 23.18 -14.44 -12.07
N PRO A 176 23.93 -13.35 -12.39
CA PRO A 176 24.46 -13.14 -13.75
C PRO A 176 25.71 -14.01 -14.06
N TYR A 177 26.01 -14.99 -13.22
CA TYR A 177 27.18 -15.87 -13.30
C TYR A 177 26.79 -17.32 -13.10
N GLY A 178 27.66 -18.25 -13.49
CA GLY A 178 27.55 -19.65 -13.11
C GLY A 178 27.70 -19.81 -11.58
N VAL A 179 26.72 -20.42 -10.93
CA VAL A 179 26.75 -20.73 -9.50
C VAL A 179 27.37 -22.10 -9.31
N ILE A 180 28.40 -22.19 -8.46
CA ILE A 180 29.17 -23.39 -8.21
C ILE A 180 28.84 -23.88 -6.80
N ASN A 181 28.27 -25.07 -6.68
CA ASN A 181 28.07 -25.73 -5.39
C ASN A 181 29.33 -26.53 -5.03
N ILE A 182 29.89 -26.25 -3.86
CA ILE A 182 31.17 -26.81 -3.42
C ILE A 182 30.98 -27.50 -2.07
N GLU A 183 31.54 -28.68 -1.94
CA GLU A 183 31.73 -29.36 -0.64
C GLU A 183 33.23 -29.57 -0.40
N ASN A 184 33.80 -28.94 0.63
CA ASN A 184 35.22 -28.79 0.85
C ASN A 184 35.93 -28.19 -0.38
N THR A 185 36.65 -29.00 -1.18
CA THR A 185 37.33 -28.57 -2.43
C THR A 185 36.73 -29.20 -3.69
N LYS A 186 35.69 -30.03 -3.55
CA LYS A 186 35.05 -30.69 -4.70
C LYS A 186 33.89 -29.89 -5.20
N ILE A 187 33.85 -29.70 -6.52
CA ILE A 187 32.69 -29.14 -7.21
C ILE A 187 31.62 -30.23 -7.29
N LEU A 188 30.43 -29.95 -6.75
CA LEU A 188 29.28 -30.86 -6.79
C LEU A 188 28.36 -30.59 -7.96
N SER A 189 28.09 -29.33 -8.28
CA SER A 189 27.27 -28.94 -9.43
C SER A 189 27.62 -27.54 -9.91
N ILE A 190 27.20 -27.24 -11.13
CA ILE A 190 27.31 -25.93 -11.77
C ILE A 190 25.94 -25.60 -12.35
N GLU A 191 25.40 -24.42 -12.02
CA GLU A 191 24.16 -23.88 -12.60
C GLU A 191 24.45 -22.56 -13.29
N GLU A 192 24.24 -22.50 -14.61
CA GLU A 192 24.53 -21.30 -15.39
C GLU A 192 23.38 -20.29 -15.26
N LYS A 193 23.70 -19.11 -14.73
CA LYS A 193 22.78 -17.98 -14.55
C LYS A 193 21.41 -18.37 -13.94
N PRO A 194 21.39 -19.08 -12.81
CA PRO A 194 20.14 -19.53 -12.21
C PRO A 194 19.26 -18.33 -11.80
N SER A 195 17.94 -18.50 -11.94
CA SER A 195 16.94 -17.57 -11.41
C SER A 195 16.31 -18.17 -10.14
N TYR A 196 16.27 -17.36 -9.09
CA TYR A 196 15.63 -17.70 -7.83
C TYR A 196 14.39 -16.85 -7.63
N ASN A 197 13.29 -17.49 -7.26
CA ASN A 197 12.02 -16.82 -7.01
C ASN A 197 11.80 -16.72 -5.51
N PHE A 198 11.42 -15.54 -5.03
CA PHE A 198 11.11 -15.27 -3.63
C PHE A 198 9.81 -14.51 -3.52
N PHE A 199 9.10 -14.69 -2.42
CA PHE A 199 8.06 -13.74 -2.03
C PHE A 199 8.67 -12.70 -1.12
N VAL A 200 8.55 -11.42 -1.52
CA VAL A 200 8.99 -10.28 -0.72
C VAL A 200 7.80 -9.55 -0.11
N ASN A 201 8.02 -8.94 1.05
CA ASN A 201 7.01 -8.13 1.73
C ASN A 201 6.67 -6.90 0.89
N ALA A 202 5.40 -6.76 0.52
CA ALA A 202 4.94 -5.67 -0.34
C ALA A 202 4.57 -4.37 0.41
N GLY A 203 4.70 -4.33 1.73
CA GLY A 203 4.41 -3.13 2.53
C GLY A 203 2.92 -2.77 2.63
N ILE A 204 2.03 -3.72 2.39
CA ILE A 204 0.58 -3.59 2.52
C ILE A 204 0.09 -4.74 3.41
N TYR A 205 -0.70 -4.39 4.42
CA TYR A 205 -1.15 -5.33 5.44
C TYR A 205 -2.61 -5.11 5.79
N MET A 206 -3.30 -6.17 6.22
CA MET A 206 -4.58 -6.07 6.89
C MET A 206 -4.51 -6.78 8.24
N LEU A 207 -4.89 -6.08 9.30
CA LEU A 207 -4.66 -6.51 10.68
C LEU A 207 -5.97 -6.54 11.48
N SER A 208 -6.14 -7.54 12.34
CA SER A 208 -7.14 -7.53 13.39
C SER A 208 -6.79 -6.51 14.48
N PRO A 209 -7.77 -5.79 15.07
CA PRO A 209 -7.52 -4.87 16.19
C PRO A 209 -6.77 -5.53 17.35
N GLU A 210 -7.01 -6.81 17.60
CA GLU A 210 -6.36 -7.54 18.68
C GLU A 210 -4.84 -7.63 18.58
N VAL A 211 -4.25 -7.49 17.37
CA VAL A 211 -2.79 -7.58 17.22
C VAL A 211 -2.06 -6.37 17.82
N LEU A 212 -2.76 -5.24 18.02
CA LEU A 212 -2.19 -4.05 18.63
C LEU A 212 -1.66 -4.27 20.05
N GLN A 213 -2.16 -5.27 20.78
CA GLN A 213 -1.65 -5.62 22.11
C GLN A 213 -0.21 -6.15 22.11
N TYR A 214 0.28 -6.63 20.97
CA TYR A 214 1.63 -7.17 20.81
C TYR A 214 2.66 -6.11 20.40
N ILE A 215 2.22 -4.88 20.15
CA ILE A 215 3.11 -3.77 19.79
C ILE A 215 3.50 -3.02 21.07
N PRO A 216 4.80 -2.92 21.38
CA PRO A 216 5.26 -2.18 22.55
C PRO A 216 4.95 -0.69 22.42
N LYS A 217 4.53 -0.06 23.53
CA LYS A 217 4.19 1.37 23.54
C LYS A 217 5.43 2.24 23.41
N ASN A 218 5.34 3.25 22.54
CA ASN A 218 6.38 4.29 22.37
C ASN A 218 7.79 3.73 22.10
N GLN A 219 7.90 2.62 21.36
CA GLN A 219 9.17 2.00 21.01
C GLN A 219 9.23 1.74 19.51
N PHE A 220 10.46 1.70 19.00
CA PHE A 220 10.71 1.24 17.63
C PHE A 220 10.27 -0.22 17.48
N TYR A 221 9.41 -0.48 16.52
CA TYR A 221 8.92 -1.82 16.22
C TYR A 221 8.56 -1.94 14.74
N ASP A 222 9.11 -2.92 14.06
CA ASP A 222 8.83 -3.13 12.65
C ASP A 222 7.69 -4.13 12.42
N MET A 223 7.02 -4.00 11.29
CA MET A 223 5.92 -4.89 10.91
C MET A 223 6.39 -6.34 10.79
N THR A 224 7.59 -6.58 10.28
CA THR A 224 8.19 -7.92 10.22
C THR A 224 8.31 -8.55 11.60
N THR A 225 8.76 -7.78 12.59
CA THR A 225 8.87 -8.24 13.98
C THR A 225 7.49 -8.56 14.59
N LEU A 226 6.45 -7.78 14.24
CA LEU A 226 5.08 -8.09 14.65
C LEU A 226 4.63 -9.44 14.05
N PHE A 227 4.86 -9.66 12.75
CA PHE A 227 4.49 -10.91 12.09
C PHE A 227 5.25 -12.11 12.65
N GLU A 228 6.57 -11.99 12.88
CA GLU A 228 7.36 -13.03 13.55
C GLU A 228 6.79 -13.37 14.93
N LYS A 229 6.40 -12.34 15.71
CA LYS A 229 5.76 -12.55 17.01
C LYS A 229 4.44 -13.31 16.88
N LEU A 230 3.56 -12.91 15.95
CA LEU A 230 2.26 -13.55 15.73
C LEU A 230 2.43 -15.02 15.30
N ILE A 231 3.38 -15.31 14.42
CA ILE A 231 3.73 -16.66 13.98
C ILE A 231 4.24 -17.50 15.17
N SER A 232 5.14 -16.94 15.99
CA SER A 232 5.71 -17.64 17.16
C SER A 232 4.66 -18.07 18.19
N ILE A 233 3.57 -17.28 18.32
CA ILE A 233 2.44 -17.58 19.21
C ILE A 233 1.27 -18.28 18.48
N LYS A 234 1.52 -18.80 17.27
CA LYS A 234 0.57 -19.58 16.47
C LYS A 234 -0.74 -18.88 16.15
N LYS A 235 -0.70 -17.55 15.97
CA LYS A 235 -1.86 -16.83 15.43
C LYS A 235 -2.02 -17.15 13.94
N ASN A 236 -3.26 -17.12 13.44
CA ASN A 236 -3.52 -17.31 12.02
C ASN A 236 -3.05 -16.11 11.20
N VAL A 237 -1.92 -16.27 10.54
CA VAL A 237 -1.26 -15.26 9.70
C VAL A 237 -1.18 -15.80 8.29
N ILE A 238 -1.67 -15.02 7.32
CA ILE A 238 -1.69 -15.43 5.92
C ILE A 238 -0.96 -14.43 5.01
N SER A 239 -0.62 -14.88 3.81
CA SER A 239 -0.10 -14.03 2.74
C SER A 239 -1.14 -13.82 1.65
N PHE A 240 -1.05 -12.67 0.96
CA PHE A 240 -1.83 -12.36 -0.23
C PHE A 240 -0.87 -11.98 -1.37
N PRO A 241 -0.71 -12.81 -2.41
CA PRO A 241 0.13 -12.51 -3.56
C PRO A 241 -0.47 -11.37 -4.38
N LEU A 242 0.26 -10.27 -4.52
CA LEU A 242 -0.16 -9.14 -5.33
C LEU A 242 -0.06 -9.47 -6.82
N GLN A 243 -1.17 -9.25 -7.52
CA GLN A 243 -1.22 -9.22 -8.97
C GLN A 243 -1.29 -7.77 -9.45
N GLY A 244 -0.79 -7.51 -10.66
CA GLY A 244 -0.78 -6.16 -11.21
C GLY A 244 0.47 -5.35 -10.85
N TYR A 245 0.34 -4.04 -10.93
CA TYR A 245 1.46 -3.13 -10.72
C TYR A 245 1.75 -2.90 -9.24
N TRP A 246 2.99 -3.04 -8.87
CA TRP A 246 3.51 -2.71 -7.55
C TRP A 246 4.98 -2.29 -7.66
N LEU A 247 5.32 -1.16 -7.05
CA LEU A 247 6.67 -0.62 -7.03
C LEU A 247 6.92 0.11 -5.71
N ASP A 248 7.96 -0.31 -4.98
CA ASP A 248 8.52 0.45 -3.85
C ASP A 248 9.50 1.49 -4.42
N ILE A 249 9.18 2.77 -4.25
CA ILE A 249 10.03 3.86 -4.76
C ILE A 249 11.11 4.16 -3.72
N GLY A 250 12.07 3.27 -3.56
CA GLY A 250 13.16 3.36 -2.58
C GLY A 250 14.39 4.13 -3.06
N ARG A 251 14.66 4.13 -4.36
CA ARG A 251 15.86 4.69 -5.02
C ARG A 251 15.48 5.51 -6.25
N SER A 252 16.45 6.24 -6.78
CA SER A 252 16.24 7.09 -7.97
C SER A 252 15.86 6.29 -9.23
N GLU A 253 16.33 5.04 -9.35
CA GLU A 253 16.00 4.16 -10.45
C GLU A 253 14.52 3.76 -10.44
N GLU A 254 13.99 3.35 -9.26
CA GLU A 254 12.57 3.04 -9.12
C GLU A 254 11.70 4.29 -9.34
N TYR A 255 12.16 5.46 -8.88
CA TYR A 255 11.44 6.72 -9.12
C TYR A 255 11.39 7.08 -10.61
N LYS A 256 12.48 6.88 -11.36
CA LYS A 256 12.51 7.08 -12.82
C LYS A 256 11.56 6.11 -13.51
N LYS A 257 11.67 4.82 -13.19
CA LYS A 257 10.79 3.76 -13.70
C LYS A 257 9.32 4.08 -13.45
N ALA A 258 8.97 4.50 -12.22
CA ALA A 258 7.61 4.90 -11.88
C ALA A 258 7.06 6.00 -12.81
N ASN A 259 7.88 7.02 -13.14
CA ASN A 259 7.45 8.10 -14.03
C ASN A 259 7.31 7.66 -15.50
N GLU A 260 8.18 6.76 -15.97
CA GLU A 260 8.10 6.20 -17.31
C GLU A 260 6.84 5.34 -17.52
N GLU A 261 6.48 4.53 -16.52
CA GLU A 261 5.37 3.59 -16.60
C GLU A 261 4.02 4.19 -16.17
N TYR A 262 3.98 5.37 -15.54
CA TYR A 262 2.77 5.92 -14.93
C TYR A 262 1.60 6.07 -15.91
N GLY A 263 1.83 6.59 -17.10
CA GLY A 263 0.77 6.83 -18.09
C GLY A 263 0.17 5.56 -18.71
N GLU A 264 0.86 4.42 -18.55
CA GLU A 264 0.38 3.13 -19.04
C GLU A 264 -0.42 2.37 -17.98
N VAL A 265 -0.18 2.67 -16.70
CA VAL A 265 -0.74 1.93 -15.54
C VAL A 265 -1.87 2.68 -14.86
N PHE A 266 -1.78 4.01 -14.77
CA PHE A 266 -2.69 4.92 -14.07
C PHE A 266 -3.25 5.98 -15.03
#